data_a48ffeab412cadb1d271afa8876161d5
#
_entry.id   a48ffeab412cadb1d271afa8876161d5
#
_cell.length_a   1.000
_cell.length_b   1.000
_cell.length_c   1.000
_cell.angle_alpha   90.00
_cell.angle_beta   90.00
_cell.angle_gamma   90.00
#
_symmetry.space_group_name_H-M   'P 1'
#
loop_
_entity.id
_entity.type
_entity.pdbx_description
1 polymer ?
#
loop_
_entity_poly.entity_id
_entity_poly.type
_entity_poly.pdbx_seq_one_letter_code
_entity_poly.pdbx_strand_id
1 'polypeptide(L)'
;LLYFTMRRTFDRYRTDSATFYAVKSLDAAKELGRQDYISASSLALAKQYMTSGMSYDALATLNRVDRSALSEKSREELYLFYMSIYESLEGLGIDLSLKQYYSSKASVYKDSIASQFPDNVVGKSERFLLEGDYKSALDVLLRKYGSLSPESPENGPVAIAIADIYLSIGWNDAAKDYMIASAYSDIVNAKKEYVALRMLATMLYEDGDIKRAYSYLNKALDDANFCKARLKVDALAPLISIVNESYIEAKKKDLKILYAGFG
;
A
#
# COMPACT_ATOMS: atom_id res chain seq x y z
N LEU A 1 11.79 -20.87 14.09
CA LEU A 1 12.35 -19.54 14.39
C LEU A 1 13.21 -19.02 13.23
N LEU A 2 14.18 -19.82 12.71
CA LEU A 2 15.08 -19.39 11.61
C LEU A 2 14.30 -18.91 10.37
N TYR A 3 13.37 -19.70 9.84
CA TYR A 3 12.59 -19.34 8.66
C TYR A 3 11.74 -18.08 8.89
N PHE A 4 11.21 -17.90 10.09
CA PHE A 4 10.46 -16.70 10.46
C PHE A 4 11.36 -15.45 10.43
N THR A 5 12.60 -15.56 10.93
CA THR A 5 13.58 -14.47 10.87
C THR A 5 13.99 -14.17 9.44
N MET A 6 14.33 -15.22 8.64
CA MET A 6 14.68 -15.04 7.23
C MET A 6 13.55 -14.36 6.43
N ARG A 7 12.30 -14.81 6.61
CA ARG A 7 11.16 -14.14 6.00
C ARG A 7 11.14 -12.65 6.31
N ARG A 8 11.27 -12.27 7.60
CA ARG A 8 11.26 -10.85 8.01
C ARG A 8 12.36 -10.03 7.35
N THR A 9 13.51 -10.63 7.11
CA THR A 9 14.62 -9.98 6.39
C THR A 9 14.23 -9.66 4.95
N PHE A 10 13.55 -10.59 4.25
CA PHE A 10 13.17 -10.41 2.85
C PHE A 10 11.84 -9.67 2.64
N ASP A 11 11.01 -9.54 3.66
CA ASP A 11 9.64 -9.00 3.61
C ASP A 11 9.55 -7.61 2.95
N ARG A 12 10.63 -6.82 3.02
CA ARG A 12 10.71 -5.45 2.48
C ARG A 12 11.41 -5.35 1.14
N TYR A 13 12.08 -6.42 0.69
CA TYR A 13 12.99 -6.33 -0.46
C TYR A 13 12.68 -7.32 -1.57
N ARG A 14 12.22 -8.53 -1.26
CA ARG A 14 12.06 -9.60 -2.25
C ARG A 14 10.87 -10.48 -1.91
N THR A 15 9.76 -10.24 -2.59
CA THR A 15 8.50 -10.97 -2.38
C THR A 15 8.65 -12.47 -2.62
N ASP A 16 9.40 -12.90 -3.63
CA ASP A 16 9.65 -14.32 -3.93
C ASP A 16 10.38 -15.04 -2.78
N SER A 17 11.44 -14.44 -2.26
CA SER A 17 12.20 -14.99 -1.14
C SER A 17 11.38 -14.96 0.16
N ALA A 18 10.65 -13.87 0.39
CA ALA A 18 9.75 -13.76 1.55
C ALA A 18 8.64 -14.82 1.50
N THR A 19 8.05 -15.06 0.32
CA THR A 19 7.05 -16.13 0.10
C THR A 19 7.64 -17.49 0.37
N PHE A 20 8.82 -17.79 -0.17
CA PHE A 20 9.51 -19.08 0.07
C PHE A 20 9.69 -19.33 1.56
N TYR A 21 10.22 -18.35 2.31
CA TYR A 21 10.44 -18.52 3.75
C TYR A 21 9.13 -18.51 4.56
N ALA A 22 8.08 -17.84 4.09
CA ALA A 22 6.75 -17.92 4.70
C ALA A 22 6.17 -19.34 4.60
N VAL A 23 6.26 -19.96 3.42
CA VAL A 23 5.84 -21.36 3.21
C VAL A 23 6.65 -22.29 4.12
N LYS A 24 8.00 -22.19 4.13
CA LYS A 24 8.85 -23.00 4.99
C LYS A 24 8.56 -22.82 6.48
N SER A 25 8.24 -21.59 6.90
CA SER A 25 7.83 -21.31 8.27
C SER A 25 6.52 -21.98 8.63
N LEU A 26 5.54 -21.95 7.70
CA LEU A 26 4.24 -22.59 7.89
C LEU A 26 4.37 -24.13 7.94
N ASP A 27 5.16 -24.73 7.05
CA ASP A 27 5.40 -26.18 7.04
C ASP A 27 6.02 -26.64 8.36
N ALA A 28 7.10 -25.97 8.79
CA ALA A 28 7.74 -26.28 10.07
C ALA A 28 6.81 -26.07 11.28
N ALA A 29 5.93 -25.06 11.24
CA ALA A 29 4.95 -24.83 12.31
C ALA A 29 3.91 -25.97 12.38
N LYS A 30 3.48 -26.48 11.22
CA LYS A 30 2.57 -27.64 11.13
C LYS A 30 3.23 -28.92 11.66
N GLU A 31 4.48 -29.18 11.29
CA GLU A 31 5.25 -30.35 11.78
C GLU A 31 5.41 -30.31 13.32
N LEU A 32 5.54 -29.11 13.89
CA LEU A 32 5.65 -28.91 15.33
C LEU A 32 4.29 -28.89 16.06
N GLY A 33 3.17 -28.90 15.33
CA GLY A 33 1.83 -28.81 15.91
C GLY A 33 1.56 -27.51 16.68
N ARG A 34 2.32 -26.43 16.42
CA ARG A 34 2.24 -25.15 17.14
C ARG A 34 1.26 -24.22 16.47
N GLN A 35 0.02 -24.15 16.99
CA GLN A 35 -1.08 -23.37 16.40
C GLN A 35 -0.79 -21.86 16.36
N ASP A 36 -0.10 -21.32 17.34
CA ASP A 36 0.34 -19.92 17.36
C ASP A 36 1.29 -19.58 16.20
N TYR A 37 2.26 -20.48 15.92
CA TYR A 37 3.16 -20.31 14.77
C TYR A 37 2.48 -20.59 13.43
N ILE A 38 1.53 -21.55 13.40
CA ILE A 38 0.74 -21.81 12.18
C ILE A 38 -0.04 -20.55 11.81
N SER A 39 -0.75 -19.92 12.75
CA SER A 39 -1.52 -18.71 12.51
C SER A 39 -0.64 -17.53 12.12
N ALA A 40 0.49 -17.30 12.81
CA ALA A 40 1.43 -16.23 12.48
C ALA A 40 2.08 -16.42 11.10
N SER A 41 2.44 -17.67 10.73
CA SER A 41 3.02 -17.96 9.42
C SER A 41 2.01 -17.86 8.29
N SER A 42 0.75 -18.25 8.54
CA SER A 42 -0.35 -18.08 7.59
C SER A 42 -0.65 -16.61 7.31
N LEU A 43 -0.66 -15.76 8.34
CA LEU A 43 -0.78 -14.31 8.19
C LEU A 43 0.33 -13.74 7.29
N ALA A 44 1.56 -14.15 7.58
CA ALA A 44 2.72 -13.73 6.81
C ALA A 44 2.67 -14.20 5.35
N LEU A 45 2.22 -15.43 5.10
CA LEU A 45 2.06 -15.96 3.74
C LEU A 45 0.95 -15.23 2.98
N ALA A 46 -0.18 -14.96 3.62
CA ALA A 46 -1.27 -14.19 3.02
C ALA A 46 -0.80 -12.79 2.59
N LYS A 47 0.02 -12.12 3.40
CA LYS A 47 0.64 -10.85 3.02
C LYS A 47 1.45 -10.94 1.73
N GLN A 48 2.27 -12.01 1.58
CA GLN A 48 3.06 -12.20 0.36
C GLN A 48 2.16 -12.47 -0.86
N TYR A 49 1.10 -13.24 -0.70
CA TYR A 49 0.12 -13.46 -1.75
C TYR A 49 -0.56 -12.16 -2.19
N MET A 50 -0.95 -11.30 -1.23
CA MET A 50 -1.50 -9.97 -1.54
C MET A 50 -0.51 -9.12 -2.36
N THR A 51 0.75 -9.04 -1.92
CA THR A 51 1.79 -8.28 -2.63
C THR A 51 2.02 -8.81 -4.05
N SER A 52 1.83 -10.11 -4.26
CA SER A 52 1.95 -10.77 -5.57
C SER A 52 0.68 -10.68 -6.44
N GLY A 53 -0.41 -10.05 -5.96
CA GLY A 53 -1.69 -9.97 -6.65
C GLY A 53 -2.53 -11.26 -6.61
N MET A 54 -2.18 -12.19 -5.72
CA MET A 54 -2.87 -13.47 -5.54
C MET A 54 -3.94 -13.34 -4.44
N SER A 55 -4.94 -12.46 -4.67
CA SER A 55 -5.94 -12.09 -3.66
C SER A 55 -6.79 -13.28 -3.20
N TYR A 56 -7.13 -14.21 -4.08
CA TYR A 56 -7.89 -15.41 -3.71
C TYR A 56 -7.09 -16.39 -2.85
N ASP A 57 -5.81 -16.58 -3.16
CA ASP A 57 -4.91 -17.43 -2.35
C ASP A 57 -4.66 -16.80 -0.98
N ALA A 58 -4.51 -15.48 -0.94
CA ALA A 58 -4.42 -14.73 0.31
C ALA A 58 -5.67 -14.95 1.17
N LEU A 59 -6.87 -14.77 0.60
CA LEU A 59 -8.14 -14.97 1.30
C LEU A 59 -8.29 -16.42 1.79
N ALA A 60 -7.99 -17.41 0.95
CA ALA A 60 -8.04 -18.82 1.32
C ALA A 60 -7.06 -19.14 2.46
N THR A 61 -5.91 -18.49 2.49
CA THR A 61 -4.91 -18.65 3.55
C THR A 61 -5.39 -18.02 4.85
N LEU A 62 -5.96 -16.82 4.82
CA LEU A 62 -6.50 -16.14 6.01
C LEU A 62 -7.70 -16.89 6.63
N ASN A 63 -8.55 -17.50 5.82
CA ASN A 63 -9.71 -18.26 6.28
C ASN A 63 -9.33 -19.51 7.12
N ARG A 64 -8.08 -19.95 7.07
CA ARG A 64 -7.55 -21.07 7.86
C ARG A 64 -6.86 -20.62 9.16
N VAL A 65 -6.77 -19.30 9.40
CA VAL A 65 -6.14 -18.77 10.60
C VAL A 65 -7.06 -18.94 11.80
N ASP A 66 -6.55 -19.56 12.85
CA ASP A 66 -7.23 -19.61 14.13
C ASP A 66 -7.06 -18.27 14.84
N ARG A 67 -8.15 -17.51 14.90
CA ARG A 67 -8.19 -16.17 15.51
C ARG A 67 -7.88 -16.20 17.01
N SER A 68 -8.23 -17.30 17.70
CA SER A 68 -8.00 -17.44 19.14
C SER A 68 -6.54 -17.61 19.50
N ALA A 69 -5.74 -18.12 18.55
CA ALA A 69 -4.30 -18.31 18.71
C ALA A 69 -3.47 -17.06 18.39
N LEU A 70 -4.12 -15.95 17.98
CA LEU A 70 -3.44 -14.71 17.62
C LEU A 70 -3.35 -13.75 18.81
N SER A 71 -2.21 -13.04 18.90
CA SER A 71 -2.12 -11.84 19.74
C SER A 71 -3.08 -10.76 19.25
N GLU A 72 -3.40 -9.78 20.09
CA GLU A 72 -4.24 -8.65 19.70
C GLU A 72 -3.72 -7.93 18.46
N LYS A 73 -2.43 -7.61 18.44
CA LYS A 73 -1.76 -7.02 17.27
C LYS A 73 -1.90 -7.86 16.00
N SER A 74 -1.80 -9.18 16.12
CA SER A 74 -1.93 -10.08 14.96
C SER A 74 -3.40 -10.23 14.51
N ARG A 75 -4.37 -10.06 15.42
CA ARG A 75 -5.80 -10.00 15.06
C ARG A 75 -6.13 -8.70 14.32
N GLU A 76 -5.57 -7.58 14.77
CA GLU A 76 -5.66 -6.30 14.04
C GLU A 76 -5.11 -6.44 12.61
N GLU A 77 -3.90 -7.00 12.46
CA GLU A 77 -3.28 -7.25 11.17
C GLU A 77 -4.13 -8.18 10.28
N LEU A 78 -4.74 -9.22 10.86
CA LEU A 78 -5.68 -10.11 10.17
C LEU A 78 -6.87 -9.35 9.59
N TYR A 79 -7.47 -8.45 10.35
CA TYR A 79 -8.62 -7.66 9.91
C TYR A 79 -8.23 -6.64 8.83
N LEU A 80 -7.09 -5.99 8.98
CA LEU A 80 -6.53 -5.12 7.94
C LEU A 80 -6.29 -5.88 6.62
N PHE A 81 -5.82 -7.11 6.69
CA PHE A 81 -5.63 -7.94 5.48
C PHE A 81 -6.96 -8.33 4.85
N TYR A 82 -7.96 -8.72 5.60
CA TYR A 82 -9.29 -8.99 5.03
C TYR A 82 -9.85 -7.75 4.35
N MET A 83 -9.79 -6.59 5.00
CA MET A 83 -10.21 -5.31 4.43
C MET A 83 -9.52 -5.05 3.09
N SER A 84 -8.20 -5.04 3.07
CA SER A 84 -7.39 -4.76 1.86
C SER A 84 -7.62 -5.78 0.73
N ILE A 85 -7.83 -7.06 1.07
CA ILE A 85 -8.14 -8.08 0.05
C ILE A 85 -9.51 -7.81 -0.58
N TYR A 86 -10.52 -7.51 0.22
CA TYR A 86 -11.85 -7.24 -0.30
C TYR A 86 -11.91 -5.95 -1.12
N GLU A 87 -11.17 -4.90 -0.75
CA GLU A 87 -10.98 -3.69 -1.56
C GLU A 87 -10.28 -4.01 -2.89
N SER A 88 -9.24 -4.84 -2.86
CA SER A 88 -8.57 -5.29 -4.09
C SER A 88 -9.52 -6.08 -5.01
N LEU A 89 -10.33 -6.98 -4.46
CA LEU A 89 -11.30 -7.77 -5.21
C LEU A 89 -12.45 -6.91 -5.75
N GLU A 90 -12.89 -5.89 -5.01
CA GLU A 90 -13.85 -4.88 -5.49
C GLU A 90 -13.31 -4.17 -6.72
N GLY A 91 -12.04 -3.72 -6.69
CA GLY A 91 -11.38 -3.07 -7.83
C GLY A 91 -11.26 -3.97 -9.07
N LEU A 92 -11.15 -5.28 -8.89
CA LEU A 92 -11.08 -6.27 -9.97
C LEU A 92 -12.47 -6.72 -10.47
N GLY A 93 -13.53 -6.42 -9.74
CA GLY A 93 -14.90 -6.85 -10.06
C GLY A 93 -15.38 -6.28 -11.39
N ILE A 94 -15.79 -7.14 -12.31
CA ILE A 94 -16.38 -6.77 -13.61
C ILE A 94 -17.87 -6.46 -13.44
N ASP A 95 -18.54 -7.20 -12.58
CA ASP A 95 -19.98 -7.14 -12.31
C ASP A 95 -20.26 -6.24 -11.10
N LEU A 96 -21.32 -5.42 -11.20
CA LEU A 96 -21.74 -4.53 -10.12
C LEU A 96 -22.13 -5.28 -8.84
N SER A 97 -22.75 -6.45 -8.97
CA SER A 97 -23.16 -7.27 -7.82
C SER A 97 -21.95 -7.81 -7.04
N LEU A 98 -20.89 -8.22 -7.74
CA LEU A 98 -19.64 -8.64 -7.12
C LEU A 98 -18.92 -7.46 -6.46
N LYS A 99 -18.90 -6.30 -7.10
CA LYS A 99 -18.35 -5.07 -6.48
C LYS A 99 -19.07 -4.75 -5.18
N GLN A 100 -20.40 -4.71 -5.19
CA GLN A 100 -21.20 -4.46 -4.00
C GLN A 100 -20.97 -5.49 -2.89
N TYR A 101 -20.83 -6.77 -3.27
CA TYR A 101 -20.52 -7.84 -2.31
C TYR A 101 -19.16 -7.63 -1.66
N TYR A 102 -18.09 -7.35 -2.43
CA TYR A 102 -16.76 -7.13 -1.87
C TYR A 102 -16.68 -5.84 -1.08
N SER A 103 -17.31 -4.76 -1.53
CA SER A 103 -17.43 -3.50 -0.80
C SER A 103 -18.10 -3.69 0.56
N SER A 104 -19.22 -4.43 0.60
CA SER A 104 -19.89 -4.75 1.87
C SER A 104 -19.01 -5.56 2.83
N LYS A 105 -18.19 -6.48 2.31
CA LYS A 105 -17.24 -7.25 3.12
C LYS A 105 -16.12 -6.37 3.66
N ALA A 106 -15.56 -5.47 2.84
CA ALA A 106 -14.55 -4.52 3.27
C ALA A 106 -15.09 -3.62 4.41
N SER A 107 -16.33 -3.12 4.26
CA SER A 107 -17.00 -2.28 5.27
C SER A 107 -17.12 -2.98 6.63
N VAL A 108 -17.50 -4.25 6.66
CA VAL A 108 -17.60 -5.05 7.91
C VAL A 108 -16.25 -5.08 8.65
N TYR A 109 -15.13 -5.21 7.92
CA TYR A 109 -13.82 -5.20 8.55
C TYR A 109 -13.37 -3.80 8.96
N LYS A 110 -13.72 -2.74 8.22
CA LYS A 110 -13.51 -1.34 8.62
C LYS A 110 -14.21 -1.05 9.98
N ASP A 111 -15.47 -1.42 10.10
CA ASP A 111 -16.22 -1.28 11.34
C ASP A 111 -15.62 -2.10 12.48
N SER A 112 -15.17 -3.32 12.19
CA SER A 112 -14.53 -4.18 13.18
C SER A 112 -13.20 -3.61 13.66
N ILE A 113 -12.39 -3.04 12.77
CA ILE A 113 -11.11 -2.39 13.12
C ILE A 113 -11.39 -1.18 14.00
N ALA A 114 -12.30 -0.30 13.60
CA ALA A 114 -12.63 0.90 14.34
C ALA A 114 -13.20 0.63 15.76
N SER A 115 -13.94 -0.48 15.92
CA SER A 115 -14.57 -0.84 17.20
C SER A 115 -13.65 -1.64 18.13
N GLN A 116 -12.85 -2.56 17.59
CA GLN A 116 -12.04 -3.48 18.37
C GLN A 116 -10.60 -3.00 18.60
N PHE A 117 -10.09 -2.11 17.74
CA PHE A 117 -8.72 -1.58 17.79
C PHE A 117 -8.73 -0.04 17.83
N PRO A 118 -9.15 0.56 18.94
CA PRO A 118 -9.32 2.02 19.04
C PRO A 118 -8.02 2.80 18.87
N ASP A 119 -6.86 2.15 19.05
CA ASP A 119 -5.54 2.74 18.82
C ASP A 119 -5.15 2.76 17.34
N ASN A 120 -5.88 2.04 16.48
CA ASN A 120 -5.70 2.10 15.03
C ASN A 120 -6.35 3.37 14.46
N VAL A 121 -5.56 4.42 14.41
CA VAL A 121 -6.04 5.75 13.97
C VAL A 121 -6.45 5.77 12.50
N VAL A 122 -5.82 4.95 11.64
CA VAL A 122 -6.18 4.84 10.21
C VAL A 122 -7.55 4.18 10.07
N GLY A 123 -7.78 3.05 10.72
CA GLY A 123 -9.09 2.40 10.74
C GLY A 123 -10.20 3.28 11.35
N LYS A 124 -9.86 4.06 12.39
CA LYS A 124 -10.78 5.02 12.96
C LYS A 124 -11.13 6.17 12.01
N SER A 125 -10.15 6.68 11.27
CA SER A 125 -10.39 7.71 10.26
C SER A 125 -11.27 7.21 9.12
N GLU A 126 -11.05 5.98 8.65
CA GLU A 126 -11.87 5.34 7.63
C GLU A 126 -13.37 5.30 8.00
N ARG A 127 -13.67 5.04 9.27
CA ARG A 127 -15.05 5.08 9.73
C ARG A 127 -15.67 6.47 9.62
N PHE A 128 -14.96 7.52 10.03
CA PHE A 128 -15.43 8.89 9.85
C PHE A 128 -15.65 9.24 8.38
N LEU A 129 -14.79 8.74 7.50
CA LEU A 129 -14.94 8.94 6.06
C LEU A 129 -16.20 8.26 5.51
N LEU A 130 -16.55 7.07 5.98
CA LEU A 130 -17.81 6.39 5.62
C LEU A 130 -19.04 7.20 6.05
N GLU A 131 -18.94 7.93 7.15
CA GLU A 131 -19.98 8.83 7.67
C GLU A 131 -19.95 10.24 6.99
N GLY A 132 -18.98 10.49 6.09
CA GLY A 132 -18.77 11.78 5.42
C GLY A 132 -18.13 12.83 6.32
N ASP A 133 -17.66 12.46 7.51
CA ASP A 133 -17.03 13.37 8.47
C ASP A 133 -15.51 13.49 8.23
N TYR A 134 -15.14 14.19 7.16
CA TYR A 134 -13.75 14.45 6.81
C TYR A 134 -12.99 15.20 7.90
N LYS A 135 -13.67 16.04 8.67
CA LYS A 135 -13.04 16.82 9.74
C LYS A 135 -12.55 15.92 10.87
N SER A 136 -13.42 15.06 11.39
CA SER A 136 -13.06 14.12 12.46
C SER A 136 -11.99 13.12 12.00
N ALA A 137 -12.07 12.67 10.73
CA ALA A 137 -11.05 11.82 10.12
C ALA A 137 -9.67 12.49 10.12
N LEU A 138 -9.59 13.73 9.64
CA LEU A 138 -8.35 14.53 9.65
C LEU A 138 -7.84 14.79 11.06
N ASP A 139 -8.70 15.16 11.99
CA ASP A 139 -8.33 15.46 13.39
C ASP A 139 -7.63 14.28 14.08
N VAL A 140 -8.09 13.06 13.84
CA VAL A 140 -7.50 11.84 14.41
C VAL A 140 -6.12 11.59 13.79
N LEU A 141 -6.01 11.68 12.47
CA LEU A 141 -4.77 11.42 11.74
C LEU A 141 -3.72 12.50 12.00
N LEU A 142 -4.10 13.78 12.00
CA LEU A 142 -3.18 14.90 12.24
C LEU A 142 -2.60 14.86 13.66
N ARG A 143 -3.40 14.51 14.66
CA ARG A 143 -2.90 14.31 16.04
C ARG A 143 -1.89 13.17 16.10
N LYS A 144 -2.18 12.04 15.45
CA LYS A 144 -1.23 10.91 15.37
C LYS A 144 0.04 11.32 14.65
N TYR A 145 -0.09 11.96 13.48
CA TYR A 145 1.05 12.44 12.68
C TYR A 145 1.95 13.37 13.48
N GLY A 146 1.38 14.35 14.19
CA GLY A 146 2.13 15.29 15.04
C GLY A 146 2.82 14.64 16.26
N SER A 147 2.42 13.42 16.63
CA SER A 147 3.06 12.65 17.72
C SER A 147 4.21 11.73 17.23
N LEU A 148 4.38 11.59 15.91
CA LEU A 148 5.39 10.72 15.32
C LEU A 148 6.65 11.52 14.93
N SER A 149 7.83 10.91 15.03
CA SER A 149 9.00 11.48 14.40
C SER A 149 8.94 11.30 12.87
N PRO A 150 9.54 12.19 12.08
CA PRO A 150 9.57 12.06 10.62
C PRO A 150 10.15 10.72 10.13
N GLU A 151 11.08 10.13 10.89
CA GLU A 151 11.72 8.86 10.60
C GLU A 151 10.91 7.64 11.08
N SER A 152 9.82 7.85 11.80
CA SER A 152 8.98 6.74 12.27
C SER A 152 8.43 5.93 11.09
N PRO A 153 8.53 4.58 11.14
CA PRO A 153 7.90 3.73 10.12
C PRO A 153 6.38 3.88 10.00
N GLU A 154 5.73 4.42 11.03
CA GLU A 154 4.28 4.70 11.05
C GLU A 154 3.93 6.01 10.34
N ASN A 155 4.90 6.91 10.14
CA ASN A 155 4.67 8.22 9.55
C ASN A 155 4.13 8.10 8.12
N GLY A 156 4.74 7.25 7.28
CA GLY A 156 4.34 7.07 5.88
C GLY A 156 2.87 6.68 5.70
N PRO A 157 2.37 5.60 6.32
CA PRO A 157 0.96 5.23 6.23
C PRO A 157 -0.01 6.31 6.73
N VAL A 158 0.30 7.00 7.83
CA VAL A 158 -0.54 8.07 8.37
C VAL A 158 -0.54 9.27 7.42
N ALA A 159 0.61 9.65 6.88
CA ALA A 159 0.73 10.75 5.93
C ALA A 159 -0.05 10.49 4.63
N ILE A 160 -0.01 9.27 4.08
CA ILE A 160 -0.81 8.91 2.90
C ILE A 160 -2.31 9.00 3.21
N ALA A 161 -2.77 8.52 4.36
CA ALA A 161 -4.18 8.62 4.72
C ALA A 161 -4.65 10.09 4.84
N ILE A 162 -3.81 10.99 5.36
CA ILE A 162 -4.09 12.43 5.37
C ILE A 162 -4.14 12.99 3.94
N ALA A 163 -3.18 12.61 3.09
CA ALA A 163 -3.12 13.07 1.71
C ALA A 163 -4.36 12.66 0.91
N ASP A 164 -4.85 11.43 1.08
CA ASP A 164 -6.05 10.93 0.42
C ASP A 164 -7.30 11.74 0.81
N ILE A 165 -7.42 12.13 2.08
CA ILE A 165 -8.52 12.99 2.53
C ILE A 165 -8.41 14.38 1.90
N TYR A 166 -7.23 15.01 1.91
CA TYR A 166 -7.03 16.31 1.29
C TYR A 166 -7.32 16.30 -0.20
N LEU A 167 -6.94 15.22 -0.93
CA LEU A 167 -7.35 15.05 -2.33
C LEU A 167 -8.87 14.98 -2.49
N SER A 168 -9.54 14.22 -1.62
CA SER A 168 -10.99 14.03 -1.68
C SER A 168 -11.77 15.33 -1.48
N ILE A 169 -11.19 16.31 -0.74
CA ILE A 169 -11.79 17.61 -0.51
C ILE A 169 -11.18 18.71 -1.41
N GLY A 170 -10.30 18.36 -2.37
CA GLY A 170 -9.74 19.28 -3.36
C GLY A 170 -8.57 20.14 -2.87
N TRP A 171 -7.97 19.82 -1.73
CA TRP A 171 -6.82 20.56 -1.17
C TRP A 171 -5.49 19.95 -1.64
N ASN A 172 -5.23 20.07 -2.94
CA ASN A 172 -4.13 19.40 -3.63
C ASN A 172 -2.72 19.75 -3.08
N ASP A 173 -2.48 21.02 -2.73
CA ASP A 173 -1.19 21.43 -2.19
C ASP A 173 -0.92 20.78 -0.84
N ALA A 174 -1.91 20.77 0.06
CA ALA A 174 -1.78 20.08 1.35
C ALA A 174 -1.58 18.58 1.15
N ALA A 175 -2.30 17.95 0.24
CA ALA A 175 -2.12 16.54 -0.09
C ALA A 175 -0.68 16.24 -0.55
N LYS A 176 -0.12 17.11 -1.40
CA LYS A 176 1.25 16.98 -1.93
C LYS A 176 2.30 17.00 -0.82
N ASP A 177 2.15 17.85 0.19
CA ASP A 177 3.07 17.91 1.33
C ASP A 177 3.08 16.60 2.13
N TYR A 178 1.92 15.99 2.37
CA TYR A 178 1.83 14.72 3.07
C TYR A 178 2.30 13.53 2.21
N MET A 179 2.13 13.57 0.90
CA MET A 179 2.73 12.57 -0.01
C MET A 179 4.25 12.64 0.02
N ILE A 180 4.84 13.86 0.07
CA ILE A 180 6.29 14.04 0.22
C ILE A 180 6.76 13.47 1.55
N ALA A 181 6.04 13.73 2.65
CA ALA A 181 6.36 13.18 3.96
C ALA A 181 6.30 11.64 3.97
N SER A 182 5.32 11.04 3.30
CA SER A 182 5.24 9.59 3.16
C SER A 182 6.41 9.02 2.35
N ALA A 183 6.73 9.61 1.20
CA ALA A 183 7.87 9.19 0.39
C ALA A 183 9.19 9.31 1.16
N TYR A 184 9.37 10.38 1.93
CA TYR A 184 10.52 10.54 2.82
C TYR A 184 10.61 9.43 3.86
N SER A 185 9.49 9.13 4.56
CA SER A 185 9.42 8.02 5.52
C SER A 185 9.81 6.68 4.90
N ASP A 186 9.38 6.41 3.66
CA ASP A 186 9.73 5.18 2.96
C ASP A 186 11.22 5.11 2.65
N ILE A 187 11.82 6.21 2.22
CA ILE A 187 13.27 6.28 1.92
C ILE A 187 14.10 6.04 3.18
N VAL A 188 13.84 6.77 4.27
CA VAL A 188 14.63 6.66 5.50
C VAL A 188 14.48 5.30 6.20
N ASN A 189 13.33 4.66 6.03
CA ASN A 189 13.06 3.32 6.55
C ASN A 189 13.45 2.19 5.56
N ALA A 190 14.09 2.53 4.43
CA ALA A 190 14.46 1.60 3.37
C ALA A 190 13.27 0.74 2.89
N LYS A 191 12.07 1.30 2.88
CA LYS A 191 10.88 0.66 2.34
C LYS A 191 10.80 0.97 0.84
N LYS A 192 10.62 -0.07 0.03
CA LYS A 192 10.39 0.08 -1.40
C LYS A 192 8.88 0.13 -1.68
N GLU A 193 8.24 1.16 -1.10
CA GLU A 193 6.84 1.46 -1.38
C GLU A 193 6.73 2.40 -2.60
N TYR A 194 5.63 2.27 -3.35
CA TYR A 194 5.43 3.00 -4.60
C TYR A 194 4.27 4.00 -4.54
N VAL A 195 3.42 3.92 -3.51
CA VAL A 195 2.15 4.66 -3.46
C VAL A 195 2.38 6.17 -3.49
N ALA A 196 3.21 6.67 -2.57
CA ALA A 196 3.50 8.11 -2.51
C ALA A 196 4.18 8.62 -3.79
N LEU A 197 5.17 7.89 -4.32
CA LEU A 197 5.86 8.26 -5.56
C LEU A 197 4.92 8.25 -6.77
N ARG A 198 4.00 7.27 -6.85
CA ARG A 198 2.98 7.21 -7.90
C ARG A 198 2.03 8.41 -7.84
N MET A 199 1.53 8.72 -6.64
CA MET A 199 0.61 9.85 -6.44
C MET A 199 1.30 11.18 -6.78
N LEU A 200 2.53 11.38 -6.32
CA LEU A 200 3.34 12.56 -6.67
C LEU A 200 3.61 12.64 -8.18
N ALA A 201 3.90 11.51 -8.84
CA ALA A 201 4.09 11.49 -10.28
C ALA A 201 2.80 11.89 -11.04
N THR A 202 1.64 11.45 -10.56
CA THR A 202 0.35 11.86 -11.14
C THR A 202 0.15 13.37 -11.03
N MET A 203 0.31 13.94 -9.84
CA MET A 203 0.16 15.38 -9.63
C MET A 203 1.18 16.19 -10.44
N LEU A 204 2.44 15.78 -10.47
CA LEU A 204 3.46 16.46 -11.28
C LEU A 204 3.14 16.40 -12.78
N TYR A 205 2.56 15.29 -13.25
CA TYR A 205 2.10 15.18 -14.62
C TYR A 205 0.98 16.17 -14.92
N GLU A 206 -0.02 16.27 -14.03
CA GLU A 206 -1.14 17.22 -14.14
C GLU A 206 -0.66 18.68 -14.06
N ASP A 207 0.35 18.97 -13.24
CA ASP A 207 1.03 20.28 -13.14
C ASP A 207 1.90 20.61 -14.39
N GLY A 208 2.07 19.66 -15.32
CA GLY A 208 2.92 19.82 -16.52
C GLY A 208 4.43 19.59 -16.27
N ASP A 209 4.84 19.18 -15.07
CA ASP A 209 6.23 18.83 -14.77
C ASP A 209 6.53 17.37 -15.19
N ILE A 210 6.53 17.18 -16.50
CA ILE A 210 6.70 15.86 -17.12
C ILE A 210 8.03 15.21 -16.74
N LYS A 211 9.09 16.01 -16.55
CA LYS A 211 10.44 15.47 -16.23
C LYS A 211 10.46 14.83 -14.84
N ARG A 212 9.93 15.51 -13.82
CA ARG A 212 9.85 14.95 -12.46
C ARG A 212 8.84 13.81 -12.40
N ALA A 213 7.67 13.94 -13.04
CA ALA A 213 6.68 12.87 -13.14
C ALA A 213 7.30 11.58 -13.69
N TYR A 214 8.02 11.66 -14.80
CA TYR A 214 8.75 10.55 -15.41
C TYR A 214 9.78 9.92 -14.45
N SER A 215 10.58 10.77 -13.78
CA SER A 215 11.61 10.30 -12.83
C SER A 215 11.01 9.53 -11.66
N TYR A 216 9.95 10.06 -11.03
CA TYR A 216 9.31 9.45 -9.86
C TYR A 216 8.61 8.14 -10.23
N LEU A 217 7.96 8.13 -11.41
CA LEU A 217 7.26 6.95 -11.89
C LEU A 217 8.22 5.79 -12.21
N ASN A 218 9.35 6.10 -12.87
CA ASN A 218 10.36 5.08 -13.14
C ASN A 218 11.01 4.57 -11.85
N LYS A 219 11.25 5.44 -10.87
CA LYS A 219 11.73 5.00 -9.55
C LYS A 219 10.75 4.06 -8.88
N ALA A 220 9.45 4.36 -8.92
CA ALA A 220 8.40 3.51 -8.38
C ALA A 220 8.35 2.14 -9.10
N LEU A 221 8.51 2.15 -10.43
CA LEU A 221 8.57 0.94 -11.26
C LEU A 221 9.80 0.08 -10.95
N ASP A 222 10.98 0.71 -10.85
CA ASP A 222 12.22 0.03 -10.50
C ASP A 222 12.12 -0.64 -9.13
N ASP A 223 11.54 0.04 -8.14
CA ASP A 223 11.34 -0.50 -6.81
C ASP A 223 10.32 -1.66 -6.81
N ALA A 224 9.22 -1.54 -7.57
CA ALA A 224 8.24 -2.62 -7.74
C ALA A 224 8.84 -3.85 -8.42
N ASN A 225 9.63 -3.66 -9.48
CA ASN A 225 10.34 -4.73 -10.18
C ASN A 225 11.40 -5.39 -9.30
N PHE A 226 12.20 -4.60 -8.58
CA PHE A 226 13.20 -5.11 -7.65
C PHE A 226 12.56 -6.01 -6.58
N CYS A 227 11.41 -5.58 -6.05
CA CYS A 227 10.65 -6.35 -5.06
C CYS A 227 9.88 -7.54 -5.66
N LYS A 228 9.81 -7.65 -7.00
CA LYS A 228 8.96 -8.61 -7.73
C LYS A 228 7.48 -8.51 -7.32
N ALA A 229 7.03 -7.31 -7.05
CA ALA A 229 5.68 -7.00 -6.61
C ALA A 229 4.77 -6.75 -7.81
N ARG A 230 4.30 -7.82 -8.45
CA ARG A 230 3.52 -7.78 -9.71
C ARG A 230 2.33 -6.84 -9.61
N LEU A 231 1.55 -6.89 -8.53
CA LEU A 231 0.39 -6.01 -8.35
C LEU A 231 0.78 -4.52 -8.40
N LYS A 232 1.95 -4.17 -7.86
CA LYS A 232 2.47 -2.80 -7.91
C LYS A 232 2.83 -2.40 -9.34
N VAL A 233 3.46 -3.28 -10.10
CA VAL A 233 3.79 -3.04 -11.51
C VAL A 233 2.53 -2.83 -12.35
N ASP A 234 1.53 -3.70 -12.17
CA ASP A 234 0.26 -3.61 -12.90
C ASP A 234 -0.48 -2.30 -12.59
N ALA A 235 -0.42 -1.83 -11.34
CA ALA A 235 -1.02 -0.56 -10.92
C ALA A 235 -0.32 0.69 -11.50
N LEU A 236 0.95 0.58 -11.88
CA LEU A 236 1.74 1.66 -12.49
C LEU A 236 1.56 1.71 -14.01
N ALA A 237 1.23 0.59 -14.66
CA ALA A 237 1.26 0.45 -16.12
C ALA A 237 0.47 1.52 -16.89
N PRO A 238 -0.78 1.90 -16.52
CA PRO A 238 -1.54 2.93 -17.23
C PRO A 238 -0.84 4.29 -17.23
N LEU A 239 -0.31 4.70 -16.08
CA LEU A 239 0.35 6.00 -15.92
C LEU A 239 1.71 6.02 -16.64
N ILE A 240 2.44 4.90 -16.64
CA ILE A 240 3.72 4.76 -17.34
C ILE A 240 3.57 5.06 -18.82
N SER A 241 2.56 4.49 -19.49
CA SER A 241 2.33 4.71 -20.92
C SER A 241 2.17 6.19 -21.24
N ILE A 242 1.27 6.86 -20.52
CA ILE A 242 0.92 8.27 -20.74
C ILE A 242 2.12 9.20 -20.48
N VAL A 243 2.80 9.00 -19.36
CA VAL A 243 3.94 9.85 -18.96
C VAL A 243 5.14 9.65 -19.90
N ASN A 244 5.40 8.41 -20.34
CA ASN A 244 6.48 8.12 -21.29
C ASN A 244 6.25 8.82 -22.63
N GLU A 245 5.05 8.73 -23.19
CA GLU A 245 4.70 9.42 -24.43
C GLU A 245 4.93 10.93 -24.31
N SER A 246 4.39 11.54 -23.27
CA SER A 246 4.55 12.98 -22.99
C SER A 246 6.01 13.38 -22.80
N TYR A 247 6.81 12.54 -22.14
CA TYR A 247 8.25 12.78 -21.95
C TYR A 247 9.02 12.73 -23.25
N ILE A 248 8.72 11.76 -24.13
CA ILE A 248 9.33 11.65 -25.46
C ILE A 248 8.99 12.88 -26.32
N GLU A 249 7.74 13.34 -26.28
CA GLU A 249 7.31 14.55 -27.01
C GLU A 249 8.02 15.80 -26.48
N ALA A 250 8.09 15.98 -25.16
CA ALA A 250 8.82 17.09 -24.56
C ALA A 250 10.31 17.10 -24.98
N LYS A 251 10.96 15.93 -24.98
CA LYS A 251 12.35 15.78 -25.45
C LYS A 251 12.51 16.13 -26.93
N LYS A 252 11.59 15.70 -27.79
CA LYS A 252 11.62 16.05 -29.23
C LYS A 252 11.47 17.56 -29.42
N LYS A 253 10.63 18.22 -28.61
CA LYS A 253 10.46 19.68 -28.66
C LYS A 253 11.73 20.39 -28.20
N ASP A 254 12.34 19.99 -27.09
CA ASP A 254 13.60 20.54 -26.58
C ASP A 254 14.71 20.45 -27.67
N LEU A 255 14.84 19.28 -28.33
CA LEU A 255 15.81 19.08 -29.41
C LEU A 255 15.55 20.00 -30.62
N LYS A 256 14.28 20.15 -31.04
CA LYS A 256 13.96 21.07 -32.15
C LYS A 256 14.33 22.53 -31.83
N ILE A 257 14.06 22.98 -30.59
CA ILE A 257 14.44 24.34 -30.14
C ILE A 257 15.97 24.48 -30.15
N LEU A 258 16.70 23.47 -29.68
CA LEU A 258 18.16 23.48 -29.65
C LEU A 258 18.72 23.60 -31.10
N TYR A 259 18.23 22.81 -32.04
CA TYR A 259 18.68 22.87 -33.46
C TYR A 259 18.30 24.19 -34.12
N ALA A 260 17.16 24.76 -33.83
CA ALA A 260 16.74 26.06 -34.37
C ALA A 260 17.54 27.25 -33.79
N GLY A 261 18.17 27.08 -32.63
CA GLY A 261 19.02 28.12 -32.02
C GLY A 261 20.48 28.09 -32.46
N PHE A 262 20.90 27.04 -33.17
CA PHE A 262 22.27 26.90 -33.71
C PHE A 262 22.36 27.07 -35.23
N GLY A 263 21.27 27.31 -35.96
CA GLY A 263 21.20 27.60 -37.37
C GLY A 263 20.86 29.05 -37.65
#